data_3e49354b9cd96c337c4dc62f7d6621c6
#
_entry.id   3e49354b9cd96c337c4dc62f7d6621c6
#
_cell.length_a   1.000
_cell.length_b   1.000
_cell.length_c   1.000
_cell.angle_alpha   90.00
_cell.angle_beta   90.00
_cell.angle_gamma   90.00
#
_symmetry.space_group_name_H-M   'P 1'
#
loop_
_entity.id
_entity.type
_entity.pdbx_description
1 polymer ?
#
loop_
_entity_poly.entity_id
_entity_poly.type
_entity_poly.pdbx_seq_one_letter_code
_entity_poly.pdbx_strand_id
1 'polypeptide(L)'
;MKRVRLKDLIELKTETISPKKNDNYFLYSLPSFDNNKNREYLKGGKIQSNKYKVPNRSILFNKLNVRFKRVWKIDNTDNNKICSTEFLPLVVDENKASYNFCYYLLISENITNFLCNQNANTSGSHKRIDASMLLELEINLPPLETQQKIAKILSDIDDKIEVLHQINDNLAELSPNNKKTLKRVFLFILLISVHSLT
;
A
#
# COMPACT_ATOMS: atom_id res chain seq x y z
N MET A 1 23.13 -12.10 -2.61
CA MET A 1 21.71 -11.88 -2.97
C MET A 1 21.29 -12.97 -3.93
N LYS A 2 20.10 -13.54 -3.77
CA LYS A 2 19.55 -14.56 -4.66
C LYS A 2 18.59 -13.91 -5.65
N ARG A 3 18.72 -14.22 -6.95
CA ARG A 3 17.77 -13.78 -7.98
C ARG A 3 16.53 -14.69 -7.93
N VAL A 4 15.36 -14.13 -7.77
CA VAL A 4 14.07 -14.84 -7.65
C VAL A 4 12.98 -14.07 -8.36
N ARG A 5 11.90 -14.74 -8.75
CA ARG A 5 10.69 -14.07 -9.26
C ARG A 5 9.73 -13.75 -8.14
N LEU A 6 8.95 -12.68 -8.28
CA LEU A 6 7.96 -12.31 -7.26
C LEU A 6 6.94 -13.42 -7.01
N LYS A 7 6.53 -14.18 -8.02
CA LYS A 7 5.64 -15.34 -7.86
C LYS A 7 6.20 -16.46 -6.96
N ASP A 8 7.52 -16.52 -6.77
CA ASP A 8 8.15 -17.51 -5.88
C ASP A 8 7.97 -17.12 -4.40
N LEU A 9 7.62 -15.85 -4.13
CA LEU A 9 7.49 -15.26 -2.81
C LEU A 9 6.05 -14.85 -2.47
N ILE A 10 5.24 -14.56 -3.49
CA ILE A 10 3.92 -13.92 -3.34
C ILE A 10 2.89 -14.70 -4.16
N GLU A 11 1.79 -15.04 -3.52
CA GLU A 11 0.64 -15.69 -4.15
C GLU A 11 -0.47 -14.67 -4.42
N LEU A 12 -1.04 -14.69 -5.63
CA LEU A 12 -2.22 -13.90 -5.99
C LEU A 12 -3.51 -14.64 -5.60
N LYS A 13 -4.38 -13.98 -4.83
CA LYS A 13 -5.68 -14.51 -4.37
C LYS A 13 -6.84 -13.72 -4.94
N THR A 14 -7.37 -14.15 -6.08
CA THR A 14 -8.51 -13.49 -6.79
C THR A 14 -9.84 -14.22 -6.60
N GLU A 15 -10.15 -14.63 -5.36
CA GLU A 15 -11.45 -15.22 -5.07
C GLU A 15 -12.56 -14.17 -5.24
N THR A 16 -13.38 -14.36 -6.27
CA THR A 16 -14.48 -13.44 -6.60
C THR A 16 -15.68 -13.69 -5.70
N ILE A 17 -16.28 -12.61 -5.22
CA ILE A 17 -17.52 -12.62 -4.43
C ILE A 17 -18.52 -11.61 -5.01
N SER A 18 -19.78 -12.02 -5.09
CA SER A 18 -20.92 -11.10 -5.26
C SER A 18 -21.47 -10.76 -3.89
N PRO A 19 -21.37 -9.49 -3.45
CA PRO A 19 -21.80 -9.10 -2.11
C PRO A 19 -23.29 -9.36 -1.89
N LYS A 20 -23.64 -10.06 -0.79
CA LYS A 20 -25.04 -10.34 -0.43
C LYS A 20 -25.71 -9.11 0.15
N LYS A 21 -26.93 -8.79 -0.27
CA LYS A 21 -27.67 -7.56 0.01
C LYS A 21 -27.70 -7.19 1.51
N ASN A 22 -27.86 -8.18 2.39
CA ASN A 22 -28.06 -7.97 3.83
C ASN A 22 -26.78 -8.01 4.65
N ASP A 23 -25.68 -8.50 4.08
CA ASP A 23 -24.39 -8.60 4.77
C ASP A 23 -23.65 -7.26 4.74
N ASN A 24 -22.82 -7.02 5.75
CA ASN A 24 -21.95 -5.86 5.80
C ASN A 24 -20.53 -6.25 5.39
N TYR A 25 -19.86 -5.33 4.71
CA TYR A 25 -18.53 -5.54 4.16
C TYR A 25 -17.61 -4.35 4.44
N PHE A 26 -16.35 -4.64 4.73
CA PHE A 26 -15.27 -3.66 4.64
C PHE A 26 -14.77 -3.61 3.20
N LEU A 27 -15.06 -2.52 2.51
CA LEU A 27 -14.69 -2.30 1.12
C LEU A 27 -13.40 -1.49 0.99
N TYR A 28 -12.43 -2.07 0.30
CA TYR A 28 -11.19 -1.44 -0.12
C TYR A 28 -11.31 -1.06 -1.59
N SER A 29 -11.49 0.22 -1.86
CA SER A 29 -11.65 0.77 -3.21
C SER A 29 -10.53 1.74 -3.56
N LEU A 30 -10.35 2.10 -4.83
CA LEU A 30 -9.37 3.13 -5.21
C LEU A 30 -9.73 4.50 -4.62
N PRO A 31 -11.01 4.94 -4.64
CA PRO A 31 -11.39 6.16 -3.93
C PRO A 31 -11.08 6.13 -2.44
N SER A 32 -11.32 5.00 -1.77
CA SER A 32 -11.01 4.83 -0.34
C SER A 32 -9.50 4.89 -0.07
N PHE A 33 -8.68 4.37 -0.98
CA PHE A 33 -7.23 4.50 -0.89
C PHE A 33 -6.80 5.96 -1.00
N ASP A 34 -7.32 6.68 -1.99
CA ASP A 34 -7.01 8.09 -2.25
C ASP A 34 -7.55 9.00 -1.14
N ASN A 35 -8.58 8.56 -0.39
CA ASN A 35 -9.08 9.20 0.82
C ASN A 35 -8.37 8.66 2.08
N ASN A 36 -7.06 8.86 2.15
CA ASN A 36 -6.20 8.49 3.29
C ASN A 36 -6.31 7.02 3.72
N LYS A 37 -6.50 6.11 2.76
CA LYS A 37 -6.68 4.67 3.02
C LYS A 37 -7.83 4.39 4.00
N ASN A 38 -8.89 5.20 3.94
CA ASN A 38 -10.06 5.05 4.79
C ASN A 38 -11.06 4.09 4.15
N ARG A 39 -10.99 2.80 4.53
CA ARG A 39 -11.90 1.77 4.02
C ARG A 39 -13.36 2.08 4.37
N GLU A 40 -14.27 1.73 3.49
CA GLU A 40 -15.70 1.94 3.68
C GLU A 40 -16.33 0.72 4.38
N TYR A 41 -17.31 0.95 5.27
CA TYR A 41 -18.14 -0.10 5.85
C TYR A 41 -19.55 0.01 5.29
N LEU A 42 -19.94 -0.92 4.41
CA LEU A 42 -21.17 -0.81 3.62
C LEU A 42 -21.99 -2.10 3.64
N LYS A 43 -23.32 -1.95 3.56
CA LYS A 43 -24.19 -3.09 3.24
C LYS A 43 -23.97 -3.52 1.79
N GLY A 44 -23.97 -4.83 1.56
CA GLY A 44 -23.77 -5.42 0.23
C GLY A 44 -24.76 -4.96 -0.82
N GLY A 45 -26.00 -4.59 -0.42
CA GLY A 45 -26.97 -4.00 -1.33
C GLY A 45 -26.58 -2.65 -1.94
N LYS A 46 -25.57 -1.97 -1.38
CA LYS A 46 -24.98 -0.74 -1.94
C LYS A 46 -23.81 -1.03 -2.90
N ILE A 47 -23.37 -2.28 -3.01
CA ILE A 47 -22.20 -2.68 -3.77
C ILE A 47 -22.68 -3.40 -5.04
N GLN A 48 -22.66 -2.70 -6.17
CA GLN A 48 -23.30 -3.16 -7.42
C GLN A 48 -22.45 -4.13 -8.25
N SER A 49 -21.16 -4.31 -7.95
CA SER A 49 -20.28 -5.14 -8.77
C SER A 49 -19.55 -6.19 -7.94
N ASN A 50 -19.17 -7.28 -8.61
CA ASN A 50 -18.31 -8.29 -8.01
C ASN A 50 -17.02 -7.67 -7.46
N LYS A 51 -16.52 -8.27 -6.39
CA LYS A 51 -15.32 -7.88 -5.69
C LYS A 51 -14.40 -9.10 -5.51
N TYR A 52 -13.16 -8.86 -5.12
CA TYR A 52 -12.31 -9.93 -4.60
C TYR A 52 -12.38 -9.97 -3.08
N LYS A 53 -12.36 -11.17 -2.49
CA LYS A 53 -12.12 -11.34 -1.06
C LYS A 53 -10.73 -10.88 -0.72
N VAL A 54 -10.58 -10.25 0.43
CA VAL A 54 -9.29 -9.79 0.93
C VAL A 54 -8.81 -10.72 2.05
N PRO A 55 -7.74 -11.48 1.83
CA PRO A 55 -7.16 -12.32 2.86
C PRO A 55 -6.62 -11.49 4.03
N ASN A 56 -6.53 -12.11 5.21
CA ASN A 56 -5.77 -11.53 6.31
C ASN A 56 -4.29 -11.45 5.91
N ARG A 57 -3.59 -10.44 6.43
CA ARG A 57 -2.16 -10.25 6.19
C ARG A 57 -1.80 -10.33 4.71
N SER A 58 -2.45 -9.46 3.92
CA SER A 58 -2.28 -9.38 2.48
C SER A 58 -1.90 -7.95 2.04
N ILE A 59 -1.42 -7.83 0.82
CA ILE A 59 -1.08 -6.55 0.20
C ILE A 59 -1.98 -6.38 -1.03
N LEU A 60 -2.75 -5.30 -1.07
CA LEU A 60 -3.54 -4.96 -2.24
C LEU A 60 -2.70 -4.08 -3.18
N PHE A 61 -2.33 -4.61 -4.33
CA PHE A 61 -1.57 -3.90 -5.34
C PHE A 61 -2.50 -3.42 -6.45
N ASN A 62 -2.53 -2.12 -6.73
CA ASN A 62 -3.37 -1.56 -7.78
C ASN A 62 -2.81 -1.85 -9.18
N LYS A 63 -3.60 -2.48 -10.04
CA LYS A 63 -3.24 -2.74 -11.44
C LYS A 63 -3.59 -1.60 -12.41
N LEU A 64 -4.45 -0.65 -12.00
CA LEU A 64 -4.89 0.47 -12.83
C LEU A 64 -3.99 1.69 -12.64
N ASN A 65 -3.35 2.16 -13.70
CA ASN A 65 -2.46 3.33 -13.67
C ASN A 65 -1.38 3.20 -12.57
N VAL A 66 -0.53 2.20 -12.68
CA VAL A 66 0.48 1.83 -11.66
C VAL A 66 1.46 2.95 -11.30
N ARG A 67 1.57 4.00 -12.13
CA ARG A 67 2.32 5.23 -11.80
C ARG A 67 1.85 5.90 -10.49
N PHE A 68 0.56 5.71 -10.13
CA PHE A 68 0.02 6.12 -8.84
C PHE A 68 0.17 4.99 -7.85
N LYS A 69 1.25 4.86 -7.17
CA LYS A 69 1.65 3.80 -6.24
C LYS A 69 0.59 3.45 -5.18
N ARG A 70 -0.56 2.93 -5.60
CA ARG A 70 -1.64 2.54 -4.71
C ARG A 70 -1.42 1.10 -4.24
N VAL A 71 -0.68 0.97 -3.18
CA VAL A 71 -0.39 -0.31 -2.52
C VAL A 71 -0.88 -0.23 -1.08
N TRP A 72 -1.80 -1.11 -0.70
CA TRP A 72 -2.46 -1.08 0.60
C TRP A 72 -2.10 -2.32 1.41
N LYS A 73 -1.47 -2.12 2.53
CA LYS A 73 -1.10 -3.17 3.47
C LYS A 73 -2.29 -3.50 4.37
N ILE A 74 -2.66 -4.78 4.49
CA ILE A 74 -3.83 -5.25 5.23
C ILE A 74 -3.37 -6.08 6.43
N ASP A 75 -3.30 -5.46 7.59
CA ASP A 75 -2.85 -6.09 8.85
C ASP A 75 -4.01 -6.42 9.81
N ASN A 76 -5.25 -5.97 9.49
CA ASN A 76 -6.41 -6.25 10.33
C ASN A 76 -7.01 -7.64 10.04
N THR A 77 -7.69 -8.18 11.05
CA THR A 77 -8.33 -9.50 11.05
C THR A 77 -9.85 -9.45 10.88
N ASP A 78 -10.38 -8.30 10.46
CA ASP A 78 -11.83 -8.14 10.24
C ASP A 78 -12.38 -9.18 9.27
N ASN A 79 -13.60 -9.61 9.50
CA ASN A 79 -14.34 -10.47 8.60
C ASN A 79 -14.96 -9.67 7.44
N ASN A 80 -15.36 -10.36 6.37
CA ASN A 80 -16.06 -9.76 5.22
C ASN A 80 -15.29 -8.61 4.56
N LYS A 81 -13.98 -8.73 4.47
CA LYS A 81 -13.13 -7.81 3.70
C LYS A 81 -13.23 -8.13 2.22
N ILE A 82 -13.51 -7.10 1.42
CA ILE A 82 -13.55 -7.19 -0.04
C ILE A 82 -12.85 -5.99 -0.66
N CYS A 83 -12.28 -6.16 -1.84
CA CYS A 83 -11.66 -5.06 -2.57
C CYS A 83 -12.20 -4.94 -4.01
N SER A 84 -11.99 -3.76 -4.59
CA SER A 84 -12.19 -3.55 -6.04
C SER A 84 -11.37 -4.57 -6.83
N THR A 85 -11.93 -5.05 -7.95
CA THR A 85 -11.21 -5.93 -8.89
C THR A 85 -10.03 -5.23 -9.59
N GLU A 86 -9.85 -3.93 -9.38
CA GLU A 86 -8.65 -3.19 -9.79
C GLU A 86 -7.46 -3.41 -8.85
N PHE A 87 -7.68 -4.01 -7.67
CA PHE A 87 -6.61 -4.49 -6.81
C PHE A 87 -6.27 -5.96 -7.08
N LEU A 88 -5.01 -6.29 -6.94
CA LEU A 88 -4.48 -7.65 -6.88
C LEU A 88 -4.22 -7.98 -5.40
N PRO A 89 -5.03 -8.85 -4.77
CA PRO A 89 -4.78 -9.31 -3.41
C PRO A 89 -3.59 -10.28 -3.40
N LEU A 90 -2.51 -9.87 -2.77
CA LEU A 90 -1.23 -10.58 -2.73
C LEU A 90 -0.97 -11.09 -1.32
N VAL A 91 -0.66 -12.38 -1.19
CA VAL A 91 -0.27 -13.03 0.08
C VAL A 91 1.20 -13.41 0.01
N VAL A 92 1.98 -12.96 0.97
CA VAL A 92 3.42 -13.24 1.03
C VAL A 92 3.65 -14.59 1.72
N ASP A 93 4.50 -15.43 1.14
CA ASP A 93 5.03 -16.63 1.82
C ASP A 93 6.12 -16.19 2.82
N GLU A 94 5.73 -16.02 4.08
CA GLU A 94 6.61 -15.51 5.12
C GLU A 94 7.75 -16.47 5.52
N ASN A 95 7.73 -17.72 5.04
CA ASN A 95 8.89 -18.61 5.13
C ASN A 95 10.01 -18.22 4.16
N LYS A 96 9.70 -17.46 3.11
CA LYS A 96 10.64 -17.07 2.05
C LYS A 96 10.99 -15.59 2.07
N ALA A 97 10.05 -14.73 2.43
CA ALA A 97 10.25 -13.29 2.42
C ALA A 97 9.48 -12.58 3.54
N SER A 98 10.02 -11.50 4.06
CA SER A 98 9.35 -10.66 5.05
C SER A 98 8.16 -9.93 4.41
N TYR A 99 6.98 -10.02 5.02
CA TYR A 99 5.77 -9.31 4.62
C TYR A 99 5.98 -7.79 4.47
N ASN A 100 6.59 -7.18 5.48
CA ASN A 100 6.86 -5.75 5.46
C ASN A 100 7.87 -5.37 4.37
N PHE A 101 8.92 -6.20 4.17
CA PHE A 101 9.87 -5.97 3.07
C PHE A 101 9.18 -6.04 1.71
N CYS A 102 8.31 -7.03 1.48
CA CYS A 102 7.54 -7.14 0.25
C CYS A 102 6.63 -5.93 0.02
N TYR A 103 6.02 -5.38 1.07
CA TYR A 103 5.24 -4.15 0.96
C TYR A 103 6.11 -2.98 0.46
N TYR A 104 7.27 -2.73 1.08
CA TYR A 104 8.17 -1.65 0.65
C TYR A 104 8.76 -1.89 -0.74
N LEU A 105 9.05 -3.13 -1.08
CA LEU A 105 9.49 -3.50 -2.42
C LEU A 105 8.42 -3.12 -3.45
N LEU A 106 7.14 -3.46 -3.20
CA LEU A 106 6.04 -3.21 -4.13
C LEU A 106 5.72 -1.72 -4.32
N ILE A 107 6.00 -0.85 -3.33
CA ILE A 107 5.86 0.60 -3.48
C ILE A 107 7.11 1.29 -4.04
N SER A 108 8.20 0.55 -4.25
CA SER A 108 9.45 1.12 -4.73
C SER A 108 9.34 1.68 -6.15
N GLU A 109 10.19 2.68 -6.45
CA GLU A 109 10.25 3.24 -7.80
C GLU A 109 10.72 2.24 -8.84
N ASN A 110 11.58 1.32 -8.48
CA ASN A 110 12.07 0.29 -9.39
C ASN A 110 10.93 -0.56 -9.95
N ILE A 111 10.00 -1.02 -9.08
CA ILE A 111 8.81 -1.77 -9.49
C ILE A 111 7.89 -0.89 -10.36
N THR A 112 7.62 0.32 -9.90
CA THR A 112 6.75 1.26 -10.63
C THR A 112 7.29 1.58 -12.02
N ASN A 113 8.58 1.93 -12.12
CA ASN A 113 9.22 2.28 -13.39
C ASN A 113 9.25 1.09 -14.35
N PHE A 114 9.57 -0.11 -13.85
CA PHE A 114 9.52 -1.32 -14.66
C PHE A 114 8.13 -1.54 -15.25
N LEU A 115 7.08 -1.52 -14.43
CA LEU A 115 5.71 -1.75 -14.88
C LEU A 115 5.19 -0.64 -15.82
N CYS A 116 5.58 0.60 -15.59
CA CYS A 116 5.26 1.72 -16.49
C CYS A 116 5.92 1.56 -17.85
N ASN A 117 7.18 1.15 -17.91
CA ASN A 117 7.93 0.96 -19.15
C ASN A 117 7.38 -0.19 -19.99
N GLN A 118 6.95 -1.29 -19.36
CA GLN A 118 6.30 -2.41 -20.07
C GLN A 118 4.98 -1.99 -20.72
N ASN A 119 4.29 -1.01 -20.15
CA ASN A 119 3.02 -0.48 -20.66
C ASN A 119 3.17 0.73 -21.60
N ALA A 120 4.37 1.12 -21.97
CA ALA A 120 4.63 2.33 -22.77
C ALA A 120 3.93 2.31 -24.15
N ASN A 121 3.71 1.11 -24.72
CA ASN A 121 3.17 0.92 -26.05
C ASN A 121 1.62 0.97 -26.13
N THR A 122 0.91 1.13 -25.01
CA THR A 122 -0.55 1.25 -25.00
C THR A 122 -0.97 2.71 -24.77
N SER A 123 -1.61 3.32 -25.75
CA SER A 123 -2.21 4.66 -25.62
C SER A 123 -3.51 4.58 -24.82
N GLY A 124 -3.65 5.38 -23.75
CA GLY A 124 -4.92 5.53 -23.02
C GLY A 124 -4.77 5.86 -21.54
N SER A 125 -5.77 6.59 -21.01
CA SER A 125 -5.81 7.02 -19.60
C SER A 125 -6.12 5.88 -18.60
N HIS A 126 -6.51 4.69 -19.08
CA HIS A 126 -6.93 3.55 -18.27
C HIS A 126 -6.00 2.35 -18.45
N LYS A 127 -4.68 2.60 -18.39
CA LYS A 127 -3.69 1.54 -18.52
C LYS A 127 -3.76 0.58 -17.36
N ARG A 128 -4.04 -0.69 -17.64
CA ARG A 128 -3.96 -1.79 -16.67
C ARG A 128 -2.75 -2.65 -16.95
N ILE A 129 -2.07 -3.08 -15.90
CA ILE A 129 -1.07 -4.13 -16.02
C ILE A 129 -1.77 -5.50 -15.92
N ASP A 130 -1.19 -6.48 -16.57
CA ASP A 130 -1.50 -7.88 -16.29
C ASP A 130 -0.80 -8.29 -14.98
N ALA A 131 -1.46 -9.13 -14.17
CA ALA A 131 -0.88 -9.65 -12.94
C ALA A 131 0.43 -10.43 -13.19
N SER A 132 0.54 -11.10 -14.33
CA SER A 132 1.75 -11.82 -14.74
C SER A 132 2.95 -10.89 -14.87
N MET A 133 2.77 -9.66 -15.35
CA MET A 133 3.86 -8.68 -15.46
C MET A 133 4.50 -8.37 -14.10
N LEU A 134 3.69 -8.30 -13.05
CA LEU A 134 4.18 -8.11 -11.68
C LEU A 134 4.82 -9.40 -11.15
N LEU A 135 4.14 -10.53 -11.29
CA LEU A 135 4.53 -11.79 -10.68
C LEU A 135 5.78 -12.42 -11.31
N GLU A 136 6.01 -12.23 -12.60
CA GLU A 136 7.21 -12.71 -13.30
C GLU A 136 8.42 -11.79 -13.13
N LEU A 137 8.26 -10.65 -12.48
CA LEU A 137 9.37 -9.72 -12.27
C LEU A 137 10.46 -10.35 -11.41
N GLU A 138 11.69 -10.31 -11.91
CA GLU A 138 12.87 -10.80 -11.21
C GLU A 138 13.46 -9.72 -10.29
N ILE A 139 13.76 -10.11 -9.08
CA ILE A 139 14.36 -9.25 -8.05
C ILE A 139 15.60 -9.90 -7.45
N ASN A 140 16.49 -9.09 -6.93
CA ASN A 140 17.61 -9.54 -6.09
C ASN A 140 17.12 -9.57 -4.63
N LEU A 141 16.83 -10.77 -4.12
CA LEU A 141 16.32 -10.98 -2.76
C LEU A 141 17.50 -11.05 -1.77
N PRO A 142 17.58 -10.14 -0.78
CA PRO A 142 18.54 -10.26 0.30
C PRO A 142 18.15 -11.39 1.29
N PRO A 143 19.07 -11.82 2.16
CA PRO A 143 18.74 -12.73 3.26
C PRO A 143 17.60 -12.18 4.14
N LEU A 144 16.81 -13.07 4.75
CA LEU A 144 15.61 -12.71 5.51
C LEU A 144 15.91 -11.70 6.64
N GLU A 145 17.02 -11.88 7.34
CA GLU A 145 17.47 -10.94 8.37
C GLU A 145 17.69 -9.52 7.81
N THR A 146 18.30 -9.42 6.63
CA THR A 146 18.51 -8.13 5.95
C THR A 146 17.19 -7.52 5.50
N GLN A 147 16.25 -8.35 4.99
CA GLN A 147 14.90 -7.87 4.64
C GLN A 147 14.20 -7.27 5.86
N GLN A 148 14.27 -7.94 7.01
CA GLN A 148 13.65 -7.48 8.25
C GLN A 148 14.27 -6.16 8.74
N LYS A 149 15.61 -6.02 8.66
CA LYS A 149 16.31 -4.76 9.01
C LYS A 149 15.88 -3.61 8.10
N ILE A 150 15.85 -3.83 6.79
CA ILE A 150 15.38 -2.82 5.82
C ILE A 150 13.93 -2.43 6.11
N ALA A 151 13.06 -3.42 6.28
CA ALA A 151 11.65 -3.18 6.54
C ALA A 151 11.42 -2.42 7.85
N LYS A 152 12.20 -2.74 8.89
CA LYS A 152 12.13 -2.02 10.18
C LYS A 152 12.49 -0.55 10.03
N ILE A 153 13.61 -0.25 9.38
CA ILE A 153 14.04 1.15 9.17
C ILE A 153 12.95 1.94 8.43
N LEU A 154 12.40 1.37 7.35
CA LEU A 154 11.36 2.04 6.56
C LEU A 154 10.05 2.19 7.35
N SER A 155 9.67 1.19 8.15
CA SER A 155 8.50 1.28 9.03
C SER A 155 8.68 2.34 10.11
N ASP A 156 9.86 2.41 10.74
CA ASP A 156 10.15 3.42 11.76
C ASP A 156 10.09 4.86 11.17
N ILE A 157 10.41 5.02 9.89
CA ILE A 157 10.26 6.30 9.17
C ILE A 157 8.78 6.60 8.90
N ASP A 158 8.00 5.64 8.41
CA ASP A 158 6.57 5.82 8.16
C ASP A 158 5.82 6.16 9.46
N ASP A 159 6.13 5.48 10.56
CA ASP A 159 5.54 5.76 11.88
C ASP A 159 5.86 7.20 12.35
N LYS A 160 7.09 7.68 12.13
CA LYS A 160 7.46 9.06 12.43
C LYS A 160 6.70 10.06 11.56
N ILE A 161 6.55 9.79 10.27
CA ILE A 161 5.77 10.64 9.36
C ILE A 161 4.32 10.72 9.83
N GLU A 162 3.72 9.60 10.22
CA GLU A 162 2.34 9.56 10.72
C GLU A 162 2.18 10.39 12.01
N VAL A 163 3.08 10.23 12.98
CA VAL A 163 3.08 11.04 14.21
C VAL A 163 3.22 12.53 13.89
N LEU A 164 4.08 12.89 12.94
CA LEU A 164 4.25 14.28 12.53
C LEU A 164 3.00 14.84 11.85
N HIS A 165 2.28 14.05 11.05
CA HIS A 165 0.98 14.44 10.51
C HIS A 165 -0.05 14.69 11.61
N GLN A 166 -0.17 13.78 12.58
CA GLN A 166 -1.09 13.94 13.71
C GLN A 166 -0.76 15.19 14.54
N ILE A 167 0.52 15.46 14.82
CA ILE A 167 0.94 16.68 15.50
C ILE A 167 0.55 17.92 14.70
N ASN A 168 0.77 17.90 13.38
CA ASN A 168 0.46 19.05 12.52
C ASN A 168 -1.06 19.31 12.44
N ASP A 169 -1.87 18.25 12.39
CA ASP A 169 -3.33 18.37 12.39
C ASP A 169 -3.84 18.93 13.73
N ASN A 170 -3.35 18.40 14.85
CA ASN A 170 -3.68 18.92 16.19
C ASN A 170 -3.28 20.39 16.35
N LEU A 171 -2.10 20.80 15.81
CA LEU A 171 -1.65 22.18 15.83
C LEU A 171 -2.52 23.08 14.91
N ALA A 172 -3.09 22.54 13.85
CA ALA A 172 -3.99 23.30 12.98
C ALA A 172 -5.33 23.63 13.69
N GLU A 173 -5.77 22.81 14.64
CA GLU A 173 -6.98 23.03 15.44
C GLU A 173 -6.79 24.06 16.56
N LEU A 174 -5.56 24.26 17.04
CA LEU A 174 -5.24 25.08 18.22
C LEU A 174 -5.16 26.61 18.00
N SER A 175 -5.82 27.20 17.01
CA SER A 175 -6.01 28.66 16.81
C SER A 175 -5.39 29.27 15.55
N PRO A 176 -6.16 30.14 14.87
CA PRO A 176 -5.72 30.83 13.64
C PRO A 176 -4.52 31.76 13.81
N ASN A 177 -4.34 32.32 15.02
CA ASN A 177 -3.29 33.31 15.30
C ASN A 177 -1.90 32.70 15.59
N ASN A 178 -1.83 31.42 15.94
CA ASN A 178 -0.58 30.73 16.25
C ASN A 178 0.05 29.99 15.05
N LYS A 179 -0.63 29.91 13.92
CA LYS A 179 -0.18 29.14 12.73
C LYS A 179 1.20 29.55 12.20
N LYS A 180 1.55 30.84 12.26
CA LYS A 180 2.87 31.32 11.76
C LYS A 180 4.03 30.93 12.66
N THR A 181 3.82 31.01 13.97
CA THR A 181 4.86 30.68 14.97
C THR A 181 5.10 29.18 15.03
N LEU A 182 4.03 28.38 14.96
CA LEU A 182 4.08 26.93 15.00
C LEU A 182 4.72 26.32 13.73
N LYS A 183 4.46 26.86 12.54
CA LYS A 183 5.20 26.46 11.33
C LYS A 183 6.70 26.68 11.43
N ARG A 184 7.14 27.74 12.09
CA ARG A 184 8.58 28.01 12.29
C ARG A 184 9.22 27.02 13.27
N VAL A 185 8.54 26.70 14.35
CA VAL A 185 9.00 25.70 15.35
C VAL A 185 9.06 24.30 14.70
N PHE A 186 8.07 23.94 13.91
CA PHE A 186 8.02 22.67 13.21
C PHE A 186 9.15 22.51 12.18
N LEU A 187 9.42 23.57 11.39
CA LEU A 187 10.54 23.57 10.44
C LEU A 187 11.91 23.43 11.18
N PHE A 188 12.03 24.03 12.34
CA PHE A 188 13.23 23.97 13.16
C PHE A 188 13.46 22.56 13.74
N ILE A 189 12.41 21.90 14.23
CA ILE A 189 12.46 20.50 14.71
C ILE A 189 12.83 19.53 13.57
N LEU A 190 12.26 19.71 12.38
CA LEU A 190 12.58 18.91 11.19
C LEU A 190 14.05 19.05 10.78
N LEU A 191 14.58 20.27 10.80
CA LEU A 191 16.00 20.55 10.51
C LEU A 191 16.96 19.88 11.51
N ILE A 192 16.62 19.89 12.80
CA ILE A 192 17.43 19.22 13.83
C ILE A 192 17.38 17.69 13.66
N SER A 193 16.23 17.12 13.33
CA SER A 193 16.07 15.68 13.12
C SER A 193 16.86 15.15 11.91
N VAL A 194 17.04 15.97 10.88
CA VAL A 194 17.85 15.61 9.70
C VAL A 194 19.36 15.68 10.01
N HIS A 195 19.79 16.65 10.85
CA HIS A 195 21.22 16.79 11.23
C HIS A 195 21.70 15.74 12.23
N SER A 196 20.80 15.05 12.94
CA SER A 196 21.18 13.98 13.88
C SER A 196 21.30 12.60 13.23
N LEU A 197 21.12 12.51 11.91
CA LEU A 197 21.22 11.26 11.11
C LEU A 197 22.44 11.25 10.17
N THR A 198 23.28 12.31 10.21
CA THR A 198 24.60 12.37 9.57
C THR A 198 25.70 12.21 10.61
#